data_0afdece5df137e5914370f36d7cc0832
#
_entry.id   0afdece5df137e5914370f36d7cc0832
#
_cell.length_a   1.000
_cell.length_b   1.000
_cell.length_c   1.000
_cell.angle_alpha   90.00
_cell.angle_beta   90.00
_cell.angle_gamma   90.00
#
_symmetry.space_group_name_H-M   'P 1'
#
loop_
_entity.id
_entity.type
_entity.pdbx_description
1 polymer ?
#
loop_
_entity_poly.entity_id
_entity_poly.type
_entity_poly.pdbx_seq_one_letter_code
_entity_poly.pdbx_strand_id
1 'polypeptide(L)'
;MRLKRAKDKQGEICFLIIDGDKELLVPVEDYKEAVMAGISNGTIKKHIVKGKRHFRKYIRDYEFQKGLARLKREDREREERKQALAEEKQRKEQERLQMIESAKCSSKWFQELSKNNLVAKLKKDKYGNQHLV
;
A
#
# COMPACT_ATOMS: atom_id res chain seq x y z
N MET A 1 30.36 -7.10 14.35
CA MET A 1 30.62 -7.52 15.75
C MET A 1 30.31 -8.99 15.92
N ARG A 2 31.32 -9.78 16.29
CA ARG A 2 31.06 -11.20 16.57
C ARG A 2 30.61 -11.32 18.02
N LEU A 3 29.36 -11.75 18.23
CA LEU A 3 28.86 -12.06 19.56
C LEU A 3 29.49 -13.35 20.07
N LYS A 4 29.94 -13.36 21.32
CA LYS A 4 30.46 -14.57 21.97
C LYS A 4 29.32 -15.56 22.19
N ARG A 5 29.60 -16.83 21.92
CA ARG A 5 28.68 -17.93 22.18
C ARG A 5 28.99 -18.56 23.55
N ALA A 6 27.94 -18.81 24.30
CA ALA A 6 28.03 -19.51 25.59
C ALA A 6 26.92 -20.56 25.66
N LYS A 7 27.12 -21.56 26.51
CA LYS A 7 26.07 -22.54 26.79
C LYS A 7 25.30 -22.13 28.03
N ASP A 8 23.97 -22.25 27.95
CA ASP A 8 23.09 -22.06 29.08
C ASP A 8 23.12 -23.28 30.04
N LYS A 9 22.52 -23.13 31.22
CA LYS A 9 22.35 -24.20 32.19
C LYS A 9 21.66 -25.47 31.62
N GLN A 10 20.86 -25.30 30.59
CA GLN A 10 20.14 -26.36 29.86
C GLN A 10 20.94 -26.92 28.67
N GLY A 11 22.16 -26.44 28.43
CA GLY A 11 23.00 -26.86 27.31
C GLY A 11 22.71 -26.22 25.97
N GLU A 12 21.77 -25.29 25.90
CA GLU A 12 21.46 -24.52 24.68
C GLU A 12 22.59 -23.53 24.36
N ILE A 13 22.89 -23.41 23.07
CA ILE A 13 23.85 -22.41 22.58
C ILE A 13 23.17 -21.04 22.57
N CYS A 14 23.75 -20.09 23.30
CA CYS A 14 23.24 -18.72 23.41
C CYS A 14 24.31 -17.72 23.00
N PHE A 15 23.89 -16.55 22.60
CA PHE A 15 24.76 -15.39 22.48
C PHE A 15 24.85 -14.69 23.82
N LEU A 16 26.07 -14.31 24.19
CA LEU A 16 26.34 -13.52 25.37
C LEU A 16 26.25 -12.04 25.03
N ILE A 17 25.30 -11.35 25.63
CA ILE A 17 25.14 -9.91 25.52
C ILE A 17 25.44 -9.28 26.84
N ILE A 18 26.35 -8.31 26.84
CA ILE A 18 26.72 -7.56 28.04
C ILE A 18 25.87 -6.30 28.11
N ASP A 19 25.13 -6.13 29.21
CA ASP A 19 24.36 -4.95 29.50
C ASP A 19 24.83 -4.36 30.85
N GLY A 20 25.75 -3.40 30.74
CA GLY A 20 26.45 -2.88 31.93
C GLY A 20 27.25 -3.96 32.65
N ASP A 21 26.90 -4.25 33.90
CA ASP A 21 27.53 -5.31 34.73
C ASP A 21 26.82 -6.68 34.59
N LYS A 22 25.74 -6.75 33.80
CA LYS A 22 24.95 -7.97 33.66
C LYS A 22 25.29 -8.67 32.36
N GLU A 23 25.47 -9.99 32.47
CA GLU A 23 25.60 -10.88 31.32
C GLU A 23 24.25 -11.50 31.01
N LEU A 24 23.76 -11.30 29.80
CA LEU A 24 22.49 -11.83 29.30
C LEU A 24 22.73 -12.91 28.27
N LEU A 25 22.10 -14.06 28.47
CA LEU A 25 22.15 -15.18 27.53
C LEU A 25 20.89 -15.20 26.67
N VAL A 26 21.06 -15.02 25.37
CA VAL A 26 19.97 -15.05 24.39
C VAL A 26 20.14 -16.27 23.50
N PRO A 27 19.14 -17.15 23.37
CA PRO A 27 19.21 -18.27 22.45
C PRO A 27 19.53 -17.81 21.04
N VAL A 28 20.46 -18.51 20.36
CA VAL A 28 20.94 -18.10 19.03
C VAL A 28 19.80 -17.98 18.02
N GLU A 29 18.86 -18.92 18.03
CA GLU A 29 17.73 -18.94 17.12
C GLU A 29 16.80 -17.74 17.39
N ASP A 30 16.44 -17.50 18.62
CA ASP A 30 15.59 -16.37 19.02
C ASP A 30 16.24 -15.02 18.69
N TYR A 31 17.54 -14.91 18.88
CA TYR A 31 18.30 -13.72 18.49
C TYR A 31 18.27 -13.48 16.99
N LYS A 32 18.50 -14.52 16.19
CA LYS A 32 18.42 -14.43 14.72
C LYS A 32 17.03 -14.01 14.24
N GLU A 33 16.00 -14.62 14.80
CA GLU A 33 14.60 -14.26 14.48
C GLU A 33 14.31 -12.79 14.83
N ALA A 34 14.76 -12.34 15.98
CA ALA A 34 14.59 -10.95 16.41
C ALA A 34 15.30 -9.96 15.48
N VAL A 35 16.52 -10.26 15.08
CA VAL A 35 17.28 -9.42 14.12
C VAL A 35 16.62 -9.41 12.75
N MET A 36 16.15 -10.55 12.26
CA MET A 36 15.44 -10.64 10.98
C MET A 36 14.11 -9.88 11.02
N ALA A 37 13.43 -9.86 12.15
CA ALA A 37 12.22 -9.06 12.35
C ALA A 37 12.48 -7.54 12.42
N GLY A 38 13.74 -7.13 12.61
CA GLY A 38 14.15 -5.74 12.72
C GLY A 38 14.10 -5.19 14.15
N ILE A 39 14.15 -6.05 15.17
CA ILE A 39 14.18 -5.66 16.58
C ILE A 39 15.60 -5.19 16.93
N SER A 40 15.70 -4.02 17.58
CA SER A 40 16.99 -3.47 18.01
C SER A 40 17.57 -4.22 19.20
N ASN A 41 18.91 -4.21 19.31
CA ASN A 41 19.61 -4.86 20.43
C ASN A 41 19.17 -4.34 21.82
N GLY A 42 18.88 -3.04 21.93
CA GLY A 42 18.37 -2.46 23.17
C GLY A 42 17.03 -3.06 23.60
N THR A 43 16.15 -3.29 22.65
CA THR A 43 14.85 -3.94 22.87
C THR A 43 15.02 -5.42 23.24
N ILE A 44 15.93 -6.13 22.56
CA ILE A 44 16.27 -7.51 22.88
C ILE A 44 16.74 -7.64 24.34
N LYS A 45 17.68 -6.80 24.74
CA LYS A 45 18.17 -6.76 26.12
C LYS A 45 17.04 -6.54 27.14
N LYS A 46 16.18 -5.58 26.85
CA LYS A 46 15.05 -5.23 27.72
C LYS A 46 14.08 -6.39 27.92
N HIS A 47 13.78 -7.15 26.88
CA HIS A 47 12.82 -8.25 26.93
C HIS A 47 13.41 -9.56 27.41
N ILE A 48 14.67 -9.86 27.10
CA ILE A 48 15.32 -11.10 27.56
C ILE A 48 15.49 -11.15 29.08
N VAL A 49 15.62 -10.02 29.74
CA VAL A 49 15.67 -9.92 31.20
C VAL A 49 14.42 -10.50 31.86
N LYS A 50 13.28 -10.39 31.16
CA LYS A 50 12.00 -10.90 31.65
C LYS A 50 11.82 -12.43 31.45
N GLY A 51 12.75 -13.07 30.76
CA GLY A 51 12.76 -14.51 30.52
C GLY A 51 12.66 -14.89 29.04
N LYS A 52 13.12 -16.13 28.72
CA LYS A 52 13.11 -16.66 27.34
C LYS A 52 11.71 -16.77 26.74
N ARG A 53 10.73 -17.23 27.54
CA ARG A 53 9.33 -17.33 27.10
C ARG A 53 8.74 -15.98 26.77
N HIS A 54 8.99 -14.98 27.58
CA HIS A 54 8.53 -13.60 27.34
C HIS A 54 9.15 -13.03 26.06
N PHE A 55 10.44 -13.27 25.86
CA PHE A 55 11.14 -12.82 24.66
C PHE A 55 10.60 -13.46 23.38
N ARG A 56 10.38 -14.78 23.37
CA ARG A 56 9.77 -15.49 22.24
C ARG A 56 8.37 -15.00 21.93
N LYS A 57 7.56 -14.79 22.97
CA LYS A 57 6.23 -14.20 22.81
C LYS A 57 6.30 -12.81 22.21
N TYR A 58 7.23 -12.00 22.70
CA TYR A 58 7.44 -10.63 22.17
C TYR A 58 7.81 -10.65 20.68
N ILE A 59 8.70 -11.53 20.24
CA ILE A 59 9.07 -11.67 18.82
C ILE A 59 7.85 -12.02 17.98
N ARG A 60 7.04 -12.97 18.38
CA ARG A 60 5.81 -13.37 17.68
C ARG A 60 4.81 -12.24 17.59
N ASP A 61 4.57 -11.54 18.69
CA ASP A 61 3.66 -10.40 18.72
C ASP A 61 4.16 -9.25 17.82
N TYR A 62 5.46 -9.01 17.83
CA TYR A 62 6.09 -8.01 16.98
C TYR A 62 5.94 -8.33 15.49
N GLU A 63 6.22 -9.55 15.09
CA GLU A 63 6.04 -10.02 13.71
C GLU A 63 4.58 -9.93 13.27
N PHE A 64 3.66 -10.32 14.14
CA PHE A 64 2.23 -10.23 13.89
C PHE A 64 1.78 -8.78 13.70
N GLN A 65 2.19 -7.88 14.59
CA GLN A 65 1.87 -6.45 14.47
C GLN A 65 2.45 -5.82 13.21
N LYS A 66 3.67 -6.20 12.85
CA LYS A 66 4.33 -5.75 11.62
C LYS A 66 3.56 -6.23 10.36
N GLY A 67 3.12 -7.48 10.36
CA GLY A 67 2.28 -8.04 9.31
C GLY A 67 0.94 -7.32 9.16
N LEU A 68 0.26 -7.04 10.28
CA LEU A 68 -0.97 -6.25 10.30
C LEU A 68 -0.77 -4.83 9.77
N ALA A 69 0.31 -4.18 10.18
CA ALA A 69 0.64 -2.83 9.71
C ALA A 69 0.88 -2.81 8.19
N ARG A 70 1.54 -3.84 7.66
CA ARG A 70 1.74 -4.00 6.21
C ARG A 70 0.42 -4.18 5.48
N LEU A 71 -0.46 -5.06 5.95
CA LEU A 71 -1.78 -5.26 5.36
C LEU A 71 -2.61 -3.98 5.36
N LYS A 72 -2.62 -3.24 6.47
CA LYS A 72 -3.31 -1.95 6.55
C LYS A 72 -2.78 -0.91 5.55
N ARG A 73 -1.48 -0.91 5.29
CA ARG A 73 -0.88 -0.04 4.27
C ARG A 73 -1.34 -0.45 2.87
N GLU A 74 -1.28 -1.74 2.55
CA GLU A 74 -1.71 -2.27 1.26
C GLU A 74 -3.19 -1.97 0.99
N ASP A 75 -4.05 -2.13 2.00
CA ASP A 75 -5.47 -1.82 1.88
C ASP A 75 -5.71 -0.32 1.67
N ARG A 76 -4.98 0.54 2.40
CA ARG A 76 -5.04 1.99 2.21
C ARG A 76 -4.62 2.39 0.79
N GLU A 77 -3.50 1.85 0.31
CA GLU A 77 -3.04 2.11 -1.05
C GLU A 77 -4.05 1.64 -2.11
N ARG A 78 -4.71 0.50 -1.88
CA ARG A 78 -5.78 0.01 -2.77
C ARG A 78 -6.97 0.97 -2.81
N GLU A 79 -7.40 1.45 -1.65
CA GLU A 79 -8.49 2.40 -1.56
C GLU A 79 -8.14 3.74 -2.22
N GLU A 80 -6.93 4.25 -2.00
CA GLU A 80 -6.44 5.46 -2.66
C GLU A 80 -6.40 5.31 -4.19
N ARG A 81 -5.95 4.16 -4.70
CA ARG A 81 -5.97 3.87 -6.14
C ARG A 81 -7.40 3.81 -6.70
N LYS A 82 -8.33 3.19 -5.97
CA LYS A 82 -9.74 3.15 -6.39
C LYS A 82 -10.36 4.55 -6.43
N GLN A 83 -10.08 5.36 -5.41
CA GLN A 83 -10.55 6.74 -5.36
C GLN A 83 -9.95 7.58 -6.51
N ALA A 84 -8.66 7.48 -6.76
CA ALA A 84 -8.00 8.18 -7.86
C ALA A 84 -8.59 7.80 -9.22
N LEU A 85 -8.87 6.52 -9.45
CA LEU A 85 -9.52 6.04 -10.68
C LEU A 85 -10.96 6.55 -10.81
N ALA A 86 -11.70 6.59 -9.70
CA ALA A 86 -13.06 7.13 -9.70
C ALA A 86 -13.08 8.63 -10.00
N GLU A 87 -12.18 9.40 -9.39
CA GLU A 87 -12.02 10.83 -9.65
C GLU A 87 -11.62 11.10 -11.11
N GLU A 88 -10.69 10.33 -11.65
CA GLU A 88 -10.28 10.44 -13.05
C GLU A 88 -11.44 10.18 -14.01
N LYS A 89 -12.26 9.16 -13.73
CA LYS A 89 -13.46 8.87 -14.53
C LYS A 89 -14.47 10.00 -14.46
N GLN A 90 -14.72 10.54 -13.27
CA GLN A 90 -15.61 11.67 -13.08
C GLN A 90 -15.11 12.93 -13.84
N ARG A 91 -13.82 13.21 -13.75
CA ARG A 91 -13.21 14.33 -14.47
C ARG A 91 -13.37 14.17 -15.99
N LYS A 92 -13.08 13.00 -16.53
CA LYS A 92 -13.25 12.71 -17.96
C LYS A 92 -14.72 12.84 -18.41
N GLU A 93 -15.65 12.38 -17.58
CA GLU A 93 -17.07 12.53 -17.87
C GLU A 93 -17.52 13.98 -17.83
N GLN A 94 -17.06 14.77 -16.86
CA GLN A 94 -17.31 16.21 -16.82
C GLN A 94 -16.74 16.95 -18.03
N GLU A 95 -15.50 16.65 -18.40
CA GLU A 95 -14.87 17.22 -19.61
C GLU A 95 -15.67 16.88 -20.87
N ARG A 96 -16.13 15.65 -20.99
CA ARG A 96 -16.98 15.20 -22.09
C ARG A 96 -18.31 15.97 -22.13
N LEU A 97 -18.98 16.12 -20.99
CA LEU A 97 -20.22 16.88 -20.88
C LEU A 97 -20.02 18.37 -21.22
N GLN A 98 -18.91 18.96 -20.75
CA GLN A 98 -18.56 20.34 -21.08
C GLN A 98 -18.30 20.51 -22.59
N MET A 99 -17.63 19.57 -23.23
CA MET A 99 -17.44 19.58 -24.69
C MET A 99 -18.77 19.51 -25.43
N ILE A 100 -19.70 18.65 -24.99
CA ILE A 100 -21.03 18.53 -25.58
C ILE A 100 -21.82 19.86 -25.44
N GLU A 101 -21.80 20.47 -24.26
CA GLU A 101 -22.44 21.74 -24.01
C GLU A 101 -21.82 22.87 -24.85
N SER A 102 -20.51 22.94 -24.93
CA SER A 102 -19.81 23.90 -25.78
C SER A 102 -20.17 23.74 -27.25
N ALA A 103 -20.28 22.50 -27.71
CA ALA A 103 -20.72 22.21 -29.08
C ALA A 103 -22.16 22.62 -29.36
N LYS A 104 -23.05 22.45 -28.35
CA LYS A 104 -24.46 22.88 -28.46
C LYS A 104 -24.63 24.39 -28.40
N CYS A 105 -23.86 25.05 -27.55
CA CYS A 105 -23.90 26.52 -27.39
C CYS A 105 -23.01 27.25 -28.39
N SER A 106 -22.12 26.53 -29.05
CA SER A 106 -21.13 27.14 -29.91
C SER A 106 -21.76 27.69 -31.17
N SER A 107 -21.44 28.87 -31.38
CA SER A 107 -21.32 29.52 -32.65
C SER A 107 -22.63 29.77 -33.42
N LYS A 108 -22.75 30.98 -33.89
CA LYS A 108 -23.69 31.39 -34.92
C LYS A 108 -23.71 30.41 -36.10
N TRP A 109 -22.56 29.83 -36.45
CA TRP A 109 -22.44 28.87 -37.52
C TRP A 109 -23.24 27.58 -37.30
N PHE A 110 -23.16 26.99 -36.09
CA PHE A 110 -23.95 25.81 -35.72
C PHE A 110 -25.44 26.14 -35.66
N GLN A 111 -25.81 27.30 -35.17
CA GLN A 111 -27.19 27.78 -35.15
C GLN A 111 -27.73 27.95 -36.57
N GLU A 112 -26.95 28.52 -37.48
CA GLU A 112 -27.32 28.64 -38.89
C GLU A 112 -27.49 27.32 -39.61
N LEU A 113 -26.56 26.36 -39.35
CA LEU A 113 -26.68 24.98 -39.84
C LEU A 113 -27.96 24.32 -39.35
N SER A 114 -28.30 24.52 -38.08
CA SER A 114 -29.51 24.02 -37.45
C SER A 114 -30.78 24.62 -38.09
N LYS A 115 -30.80 25.94 -38.31
CA LYS A 115 -31.88 26.63 -38.98
C LYS A 115 -32.09 26.17 -40.43
N ASN A 116 -31.03 25.88 -41.14
CA ASN A 116 -31.05 25.39 -42.51
C ASN A 116 -31.28 23.88 -42.64
N ASN A 117 -31.55 23.20 -41.55
CA ASN A 117 -31.73 21.75 -41.46
C ASN A 117 -30.57 20.90 -42.04
N LEU A 118 -29.39 21.51 -42.20
CA LEU A 118 -28.23 20.79 -42.74
C LEU A 118 -27.77 19.64 -41.83
N VAL A 119 -27.88 19.82 -40.51
CA VAL A 119 -27.58 18.81 -39.52
C VAL A 119 -28.58 17.64 -39.59
N ALA A 120 -29.84 17.91 -39.88
CA ALA A 120 -30.88 16.91 -40.04
C ALA A 120 -30.71 16.01 -41.30
N LYS A 121 -29.90 16.46 -42.25
CA LYS A 121 -29.59 15.70 -43.48
C LYS A 121 -28.50 14.65 -43.28
N LEU A 122 -27.85 14.61 -42.11
CA LEU A 122 -26.92 13.57 -41.73
C LEU A 122 -27.70 12.34 -41.31
N LYS A 123 -27.53 11.23 -42.02
CA LYS A 123 -28.10 9.94 -41.65
C LYS A 123 -26.99 8.95 -41.32
N LYS A 124 -27.28 8.09 -40.37
CA LYS A 124 -26.42 6.94 -40.11
C LYS A 124 -26.74 5.82 -41.10
N ASP A 125 -25.74 5.26 -41.72
CA ASP A 125 -25.90 4.03 -42.47
C ASP A 125 -26.06 2.84 -41.49
N LYS A 126 -26.34 1.68 -42.03
CA LYS A 126 -26.50 0.44 -41.24
C LYS A 126 -25.25 -0.01 -40.50
N TYR A 127 -24.10 0.59 -40.78
CA TYR A 127 -22.82 0.34 -40.12
C TYR A 127 -22.46 1.41 -39.08
N GLY A 128 -23.33 2.38 -38.85
CA GLY A 128 -23.13 3.45 -37.92
C GLY A 128 -22.38 4.67 -38.44
N ASN A 129 -21.99 4.70 -39.71
CA ASN A 129 -21.36 5.86 -40.31
C ASN A 129 -22.40 6.94 -40.64
N GLN A 130 -22.03 8.19 -40.40
CA GLN A 130 -22.87 9.33 -40.75
C GLN A 130 -22.47 9.89 -42.13
N HIS A 131 -23.42 10.12 -42.96
CA HIS A 131 -23.22 10.75 -44.26
C HIS A 131 -24.35 11.66 -44.63
N LEU A 132 -24.07 12.61 -45.54
CA LEU A 132 -25.07 13.51 -46.08
C LEU A 132 -26.01 12.76 -47.00
N VAL A 133 -27.26 13.03 -46.84
CA VAL A 133 -28.32 12.48 -47.71
C VAL A 133 -28.59 13.36 -48.93
#